data_c3d154ba428fa82775ef0f09b5534698
#
_entry.id   c3d154ba428fa82775ef0f09b5534698
#
_cell.length_a   1.000
_cell.length_b   1.000
_cell.length_c   1.000
_cell.angle_alpha   90.00
_cell.angle_beta   90.00
_cell.angle_gamma   90.00
#
_symmetry.space_group_name_H-M   'P 1'
#
loop_
_entity.id
_entity.type
_entity.pdbx_description
1 polymer ?
#
loop_
_entity_poly.entity_id
_entity_poly.type
_entity_poly.pdbx_seq_one_letter_code
_entity_poly.pdbx_strand_id
1 'polypeptide(L)'
;GNLDTVRERGMSLMAYSPLGKGLLSGQFRATDDLPADDRRRDLPRFRDGNIGRNADIIAALQAIARDKGVSMAALALAWLLHRGREVIPIPSSKSRNHLDDNLRALDVALSAEDLSRIDAICPIGAAAGTRYPENQMSRVNV
;
A
#
# COMPACT_ATOMS: atom_id res chain seq x y z
N GLY A 1 -14.73 0.38 12.69
CA GLY A 1 -13.87 1.26 11.84
C GLY A 1 -14.58 1.64 10.54
N ASN A 2 -13.91 2.41 9.66
CA ASN A 2 -14.54 2.89 8.42
C ASN A 2 -15.12 1.77 7.55
N LEU A 3 -14.44 0.61 7.48
CA LEU A 3 -14.91 -0.53 6.69
C LEU A 3 -16.17 -1.15 7.27
N ASP A 4 -16.31 -1.20 8.59
CA ASP A 4 -17.52 -1.72 9.24
C ASP A 4 -18.72 -0.81 8.94
N THR A 5 -18.53 0.51 9.04
CA THR A 5 -19.57 1.50 8.68
C THR A 5 -19.97 1.38 7.20
N VAL A 6 -19.01 1.17 6.30
CA VAL A 6 -19.27 0.95 4.86
C VAL A 6 -20.16 -0.28 4.66
N ARG A 7 -19.87 -1.38 5.36
CA ARG A 7 -20.65 -2.63 5.32
C ARG A 7 -22.06 -2.45 5.87
N GLU A 8 -22.17 -1.85 7.06
CA GLU A 8 -23.45 -1.57 7.71
C GLU A 8 -24.39 -0.73 6.85
N ARG A 9 -23.81 0.18 6.05
CA ARG A 9 -24.58 1.09 5.19
C ARG A 9 -24.75 0.60 3.75
N GLY A 10 -24.25 -0.58 3.39
CA GLY A 10 -24.31 -1.11 2.02
C GLY A 10 -23.57 -0.25 0.99
N MET A 11 -22.51 0.44 1.42
CA MET A 11 -21.69 1.30 0.57
C MET A 11 -20.46 0.56 0.04
N SER A 12 -19.73 1.18 -0.88
CA SER A 12 -18.41 0.73 -1.31
C SER A 12 -17.31 1.69 -0.86
N LEU A 13 -16.12 1.14 -0.58
CA LEU A 13 -14.93 1.88 -0.20
C LEU A 13 -13.97 1.99 -1.40
N MET A 14 -13.81 3.18 -1.95
CA MET A 14 -12.74 3.46 -2.90
C MET A 14 -11.42 3.63 -2.15
N ALA A 15 -10.56 2.60 -2.20
CA ALA A 15 -9.29 2.59 -1.48
C ALA A 15 -8.27 3.50 -2.18
N TYR A 16 -8.14 4.71 -1.68
CA TYR A 16 -7.24 5.75 -2.18
C TYR A 16 -5.77 5.42 -1.90
N SER A 17 -4.92 5.69 -2.89
CA SER A 17 -3.47 5.44 -2.82
C SER A 17 -3.12 4.01 -2.38
N PRO A 18 -3.68 2.98 -3.01
CA PRO A 18 -3.55 1.59 -2.57
C PRO A 18 -2.11 1.09 -2.56
N LEU A 19 -1.22 1.72 -3.33
CA LEU A 19 0.22 1.43 -3.37
C LEU A 19 1.07 2.40 -2.55
N GLY A 20 0.48 3.17 -1.63
CA GLY A 20 1.21 4.07 -0.76
C GLY A 20 2.04 5.11 -1.51
N LYS A 21 1.53 5.65 -2.62
CA LYS A 21 2.26 6.57 -3.53
C LYS A 21 3.53 5.94 -4.12
N GLY A 22 3.53 4.63 -4.33
CA GLY A 22 4.64 3.86 -4.87
C GLY A 22 5.56 3.25 -3.81
N LEU A 23 5.37 3.53 -2.52
CA LEU A 23 6.16 2.91 -1.47
C LEU A 23 6.03 1.38 -1.49
N LEU A 24 4.81 0.87 -1.68
CA LEU A 24 4.53 -0.58 -1.79
C LEU A 24 4.93 -1.19 -3.14
N SER A 25 5.58 -0.45 -4.05
CA SER A 25 6.21 -1.06 -5.23
C SER A 25 7.53 -1.77 -4.89
N GLY A 26 8.13 -1.45 -3.74
CA GLY A 26 9.42 -1.97 -3.32
C GLY A 26 10.62 -1.38 -4.07
N GLN A 27 10.42 -0.32 -4.85
CA GLN A 27 11.47 0.31 -5.65
C GLN A 27 12.33 1.30 -4.86
N PHE A 28 11.81 1.84 -3.75
CA PHE A 28 12.45 2.91 -2.98
C PHE A 28 12.87 2.39 -1.61
N ARG A 29 14.15 2.58 -1.25
CA ARG A 29 14.73 2.24 0.05
C ARG A 29 15.32 3.44 0.79
N ALA A 30 15.67 4.48 0.04
CA ALA A 30 16.20 5.73 0.55
C ALA A 30 15.53 6.92 -0.15
N THR A 31 15.58 8.10 0.48
CA THR A 31 15.05 9.32 -0.12
C THR A 31 15.76 9.66 -1.44
N ASP A 32 17.03 9.28 -1.56
CA ASP A 32 17.84 9.53 -2.74
C ASP A 32 17.52 8.60 -3.93
N ASP A 33 16.73 7.56 -3.72
CA ASP A 33 16.15 6.76 -4.82
C ASP A 33 15.08 7.55 -5.59
N LEU A 34 14.59 8.66 -5.03
CA LEU A 34 13.62 9.55 -5.66
C LEU A 34 14.34 10.66 -6.43
N PRO A 35 13.86 11.06 -7.63
CA PRO A 35 14.31 12.26 -8.32
C PRO A 35 14.33 13.49 -7.40
N ALA A 36 15.26 14.43 -7.65
CA ALA A 36 15.43 15.59 -6.78
C ALA A 36 14.21 16.51 -6.72
N ASP A 37 13.41 16.53 -7.77
CA ASP A 37 12.17 17.32 -7.92
C ASP A 37 10.90 16.51 -7.56
N ASP A 38 11.05 15.29 -7.06
CA ASP A 38 9.91 14.44 -6.70
C ASP A 38 9.25 14.92 -5.41
N ARG A 39 7.97 15.29 -5.49
CA ARG A 39 7.18 15.79 -4.35
C ARG A 39 7.05 14.78 -3.20
N ARG A 40 7.33 13.50 -3.44
CA ARG A 40 7.33 12.50 -2.37
C ARG A 40 8.46 12.72 -1.36
N ARG A 41 9.54 13.38 -1.76
CA ARG A 41 10.64 13.78 -0.86
C ARG A 41 10.16 14.63 0.32
N ASP A 42 9.04 15.37 0.15
CA ASP A 42 8.45 16.20 1.19
C ASP A 42 7.45 15.43 2.09
N LEU A 43 7.12 14.20 1.73
CA LEU A 43 6.16 13.41 2.50
C LEU A 43 6.86 12.68 3.66
N PRO A 44 6.30 12.73 4.87
CA PRO A 44 6.94 12.16 6.06
C PRO A 44 7.33 10.70 5.94
N ARG A 45 6.59 9.89 5.19
CA ARG A 45 6.90 8.46 4.98
C ARG A 45 8.12 8.20 4.11
N PHE A 46 8.57 9.21 3.34
CA PHE A 46 9.66 9.10 2.38
C PHE A 46 10.96 9.78 2.85
N ARG A 47 10.98 10.41 4.01
CA ARG A 47 12.13 11.15 4.53
C ARG A 47 12.46 10.81 5.98
N ASP A 48 13.50 11.45 6.53
CA ASP A 48 13.87 11.44 7.95
C ASP A 48 14.10 10.03 8.53
N GLY A 49 14.68 9.13 7.73
CA GLY A 49 14.88 7.73 8.11
C GLY A 49 13.61 6.87 8.08
N ASN A 50 12.42 7.47 7.88
CA ASN A 50 11.17 6.73 7.80
C ASN A 50 11.11 5.83 6.58
N ILE A 51 11.66 6.27 5.44
CA ILE A 51 11.68 5.47 4.21
C ILE A 51 12.45 4.16 4.42
N GLY A 52 13.56 4.16 5.14
CA GLY A 52 14.32 2.95 5.46
C GLY A 52 13.50 1.98 6.33
N ARG A 53 12.88 2.47 7.40
CA ARG A 53 11.99 1.65 8.25
C ARG A 53 10.80 1.08 7.48
N ASN A 54 10.23 1.85 6.58
CA ASN A 54 9.16 1.38 5.71
C ASN A 54 9.68 0.35 4.68
N ALA A 55 10.90 0.52 4.18
CA ALA A 55 11.53 -0.44 3.27
C ALA A 55 11.78 -1.80 3.94
N ASP A 56 12.07 -1.84 5.24
CA ASP A 56 12.22 -3.10 5.98
C ASP A 56 10.89 -3.87 6.05
N ILE A 57 9.78 -3.18 6.32
CA ILE A 57 8.43 -3.77 6.28
C ILE A 57 8.15 -4.33 4.88
N ILE A 58 8.45 -3.54 3.84
CA ILE A 58 8.21 -3.94 2.45
C ILE A 58 9.08 -5.14 2.06
N ALA A 59 10.34 -5.19 2.52
CA ALA A 59 11.23 -6.33 2.27
C ALA A 59 10.68 -7.64 2.87
N ALA A 60 10.06 -7.57 4.06
CA ALA A 60 9.39 -8.71 4.67
C ALA A 60 8.15 -9.15 3.85
N LEU A 61 7.34 -8.20 3.36
CA LEU A 61 6.20 -8.49 2.49
C LEU A 61 6.63 -9.04 1.12
N GLN A 62 7.78 -8.60 0.60
CA GLN A 62 8.34 -9.11 -0.66
C GLN A 62 8.66 -10.61 -0.61
N ALA A 63 8.93 -11.18 0.57
CA ALA A 63 9.08 -12.63 0.69
C ALA A 63 7.78 -13.35 0.32
N ILE A 64 6.64 -12.87 0.84
CA ILE A 64 5.32 -13.43 0.49
C ILE A 64 5.02 -13.24 -1.01
N ALA A 65 5.31 -12.06 -1.56
CA ALA A 65 5.11 -11.81 -3.00
C ALA A 65 5.92 -12.79 -3.87
N ARG A 66 7.18 -13.04 -3.51
CA ARG A 66 8.02 -14.03 -4.20
C ARG A 66 7.47 -15.45 -4.10
N ASP A 67 7.04 -15.87 -2.90
CA ASP A 67 6.45 -17.20 -2.68
C ASP A 67 5.20 -17.41 -3.56
N LYS A 68 4.45 -16.32 -3.83
CA LYS A 68 3.27 -16.31 -4.70
C LYS A 68 3.61 -16.08 -6.19
N GLY A 69 4.85 -15.79 -6.53
CA GLY A 69 5.26 -15.49 -7.92
C GLY A 69 4.68 -14.19 -8.48
N VAL A 70 4.40 -13.20 -7.62
CA VAL A 70 3.77 -11.93 -8.02
C VAL A 70 4.63 -10.72 -7.59
N SER A 71 4.34 -9.56 -8.15
CA SER A 71 4.96 -8.31 -7.72
C SER A 71 4.43 -7.85 -6.35
N MET A 72 5.19 -6.97 -5.70
CA MET A 72 4.75 -6.33 -4.45
C MET A 72 3.46 -5.50 -4.66
N ALA A 73 3.33 -4.85 -5.83
CA ALA A 73 2.14 -4.08 -6.17
C ALA A 73 0.92 -4.99 -6.31
N ALA A 74 1.05 -6.11 -7.02
CA ALA A 74 -0.03 -7.09 -7.17
C ALA A 74 -0.42 -7.71 -5.81
N LEU A 75 0.55 -8.04 -4.94
CA LEU A 75 0.27 -8.52 -3.58
C LEU A 75 -0.53 -7.50 -2.76
N ALA A 76 -0.12 -6.22 -2.77
CA ALA A 76 -0.78 -5.16 -2.01
C ALA A 76 -2.22 -4.92 -2.48
N LEU A 77 -2.45 -4.95 -3.79
CA LEU A 77 -3.79 -4.82 -4.36
C LEU A 77 -4.65 -6.06 -4.06
N ALA A 78 -4.10 -7.26 -4.20
CA ALA A 78 -4.79 -8.51 -3.85
C ALA A 78 -5.22 -8.52 -2.37
N TRP A 79 -4.34 -8.07 -1.47
CA TRP A 79 -4.70 -7.94 -0.05
C TRP A 79 -5.91 -7.03 0.17
N LEU A 80 -6.00 -5.89 -0.54
CA LEU A 80 -7.18 -5.02 -0.48
C LEU A 80 -8.43 -5.71 -1.02
N LEU A 81 -8.35 -6.41 -2.15
CA LEU A 81 -9.47 -7.15 -2.74
C LEU A 81 -9.99 -8.25 -1.82
N HIS A 82 -9.12 -8.88 -1.02
CA HIS A 82 -9.51 -9.90 -0.03
C HIS A 82 -10.16 -9.31 1.24
N ARG A 83 -10.21 -7.98 1.38
CA ARG A 83 -10.93 -7.34 2.51
C ARG A 83 -12.44 -7.33 2.35
N GLY A 84 -12.97 -7.52 1.14
CA GLY A 84 -14.39 -7.61 0.85
C GLY A 84 -14.72 -7.05 -0.53
N ARG A 85 -15.86 -7.47 -1.05
CA ARG A 85 -16.35 -7.05 -2.39
C ARG A 85 -16.68 -5.56 -2.47
N GLU A 86 -16.88 -4.93 -1.34
CA GLU A 86 -17.13 -3.49 -1.19
C GLU A 86 -15.85 -2.66 -1.29
N VAL A 87 -14.65 -3.26 -1.27
CA VAL A 87 -13.37 -2.54 -1.36
C VAL A 87 -12.92 -2.48 -2.82
N ILE A 88 -12.80 -1.27 -3.33
CA ILE A 88 -12.41 -0.98 -4.73
C ILE A 88 -11.07 -0.24 -4.72
N PRO A 89 -9.94 -0.91 -4.96
CA PRO A 89 -8.66 -0.24 -5.11
C PRO A 89 -8.66 0.66 -6.34
N ILE A 90 -8.08 1.87 -6.22
CA ILE A 90 -7.93 2.82 -7.33
C ILE A 90 -6.44 3.11 -7.62
N PRO A 91 -5.66 2.12 -8.09
CA PRO A 91 -4.26 2.31 -8.43
C PRO A 91 -4.12 3.19 -9.68
N SER A 92 -3.17 4.14 -9.63
CA SER A 92 -2.78 4.87 -10.85
C SER A 92 -1.68 4.14 -11.59
N SER A 93 -1.66 4.24 -12.92
CA SER A 93 -0.61 3.69 -13.77
C SER A 93 -0.25 4.69 -14.88
N LYS A 94 1.07 4.80 -15.17
CA LYS A 94 1.60 5.60 -16.28
C LYS A 94 2.13 4.73 -17.43
N SER A 95 2.12 3.41 -17.30
CA SER A 95 2.60 2.49 -18.32
C SER A 95 1.70 1.26 -18.41
N ARG A 96 1.70 0.61 -19.59
CA ARG A 96 0.99 -0.65 -19.80
C ARG A 96 1.49 -1.74 -18.86
N ASN A 97 2.80 -1.86 -18.70
CA ASN A 97 3.38 -2.87 -17.81
C ASN A 97 2.90 -2.74 -16.36
N HIS A 98 2.80 -1.49 -15.84
CA HIS A 98 2.24 -1.28 -14.50
C HIS A 98 0.73 -1.55 -14.46
N LEU A 99 -0.01 -1.28 -15.52
CA LEU A 99 -1.43 -1.62 -15.59
C LEU A 99 -1.62 -3.12 -15.58
N ASP A 100 -0.89 -3.84 -16.43
CA ASP A 100 -0.94 -5.30 -16.51
C ASP A 100 -0.54 -5.95 -15.17
N ASP A 101 0.48 -5.41 -14.51
CA ASP A 101 0.90 -5.86 -13.18
C ASP A 101 -0.17 -5.62 -12.11
N ASN A 102 -0.81 -4.45 -12.12
CA ASN A 102 -1.92 -4.16 -11.21
C ASN A 102 -3.12 -5.10 -11.45
N LEU A 103 -3.43 -5.45 -12.69
CA LEU A 103 -4.51 -6.37 -13.04
C LEU A 103 -4.25 -7.81 -12.58
N ARG A 104 -2.98 -8.24 -12.51
CA ARG A 104 -2.62 -9.56 -11.95
C ARG A 104 -3.11 -9.75 -10.52
N ALA A 105 -3.34 -8.66 -9.77
CA ALA A 105 -3.90 -8.76 -8.43
C ALA A 105 -5.26 -9.47 -8.37
N LEU A 106 -6.01 -9.49 -9.48
CA LEU A 106 -7.31 -10.18 -9.57
C LEU A 106 -7.17 -11.70 -9.54
N ASP A 107 -6.03 -12.23 -9.97
CA ASP A 107 -5.74 -13.65 -10.06
C ASP A 107 -4.94 -14.18 -8.86
N VAL A 108 -4.55 -13.30 -7.93
CA VAL A 108 -3.76 -13.67 -6.75
C VAL A 108 -4.67 -14.26 -5.67
N ALA A 109 -4.55 -15.56 -5.45
CA ALA A 109 -5.22 -16.23 -4.34
C ALA A 109 -4.40 -16.09 -3.04
N LEU A 110 -4.97 -15.45 -2.03
CA LEU A 110 -4.41 -15.35 -0.68
C LEU A 110 -5.21 -16.24 0.28
N SER A 111 -4.52 -17.15 0.94
CA SER A 111 -5.12 -17.98 2.00
C SER A 111 -5.32 -17.15 3.27
N ALA A 112 -6.09 -17.68 4.22
CA ALA A 112 -6.24 -17.06 5.55
C ALA A 112 -4.89 -16.93 6.27
N GLU A 113 -3.97 -17.87 6.05
CA GLU A 113 -2.61 -17.83 6.60
C GLU A 113 -1.79 -16.70 5.96
N ASP A 114 -1.85 -16.53 4.62
CA ASP A 114 -1.20 -15.43 3.91
C ASP A 114 -1.67 -14.07 4.43
N LEU A 115 -2.99 -13.90 4.57
CA LEU A 115 -3.59 -12.67 5.10
C LEU A 115 -3.11 -12.40 6.53
N SER A 116 -3.08 -13.43 7.39
CA SER A 116 -2.60 -13.31 8.77
C SER A 116 -1.12 -12.93 8.82
N ARG A 117 -0.28 -13.53 7.95
CA ARG A 117 1.15 -13.19 7.85
C ARG A 117 1.36 -11.74 7.40
N ILE A 118 0.60 -11.29 6.38
CA ILE A 118 0.67 -9.91 5.89
C ILE A 118 0.26 -8.94 7.00
N ASP A 119 -0.83 -9.21 7.71
CA ASP A 119 -1.34 -8.36 8.80
C ASP A 119 -0.36 -8.31 9.99
N ALA A 120 0.35 -9.40 10.28
CA ALA A 120 1.37 -9.45 11.32
C ALA A 120 2.62 -8.63 10.95
N ILE A 121 3.04 -8.65 9.67
CA ILE A 121 4.18 -7.87 9.18
C ILE A 121 3.84 -6.38 9.11
N CYS A 122 2.62 -6.04 8.69
CA CYS A 122 2.17 -4.66 8.49
C CYS A 122 0.86 -4.37 9.22
N PRO A 123 0.84 -4.40 10.56
CA PRO A 123 -0.36 -4.06 11.32
C PRO A 123 -0.76 -2.58 11.12
N ILE A 124 -1.97 -2.23 11.53
CA ILE A 124 -2.46 -0.85 11.50
C ILE A 124 -1.47 0.04 12.27
N GLY A 125 -0.98 1.10 11.61
CA GLY A 125 -0.02 2.02 12.21
C GLY A 125 1.45 1.63 12.03
N ALA A 126 1.80 0.51 11.40
CA ALA A 126 3.19 0.08 11.19
C ALA A 126 4.03 1.07 10.36
N ALA A 127 3.39 1.80 9.44
CA ALA A 127 4.12 2.73 8.57
C ALA A 127 4.75 3.87 9.37
N ALA A 128 6.07 4.01 9.27
CA ALA A 128 6.81 5.12 9.86
C ALA A 128 6.49 6.45 9.14
N GLY A 129 6.24 7.49 9.93
CA GLY A 129 5.84 8.83 9.44
C GLY A 129 4.33 8.96 9.19
N THR A 130 3.84 10.18 9.34
CA THR A 130 2.45 10.54 9.07
C THR A 130 2.13 10.47 7.57
N ARG A 131 0.85 10.36 7.23
CA ARG A 131 0.40 10.28 5.83
C ARG A 131 0.72 11.55 5.03
N TYR A 132 0.60 12.70 5.66
CA TYR A 132 0.87 14.02 5.11
C TYR A 132 1.71 14.85 6.08
N PRO A 133 2.32 15.96 5.64
CA PRO A 133 2.92 16.95 6.52
C PRO A 133 1.93 17.45 7.59
N GLU A 134 2.44 17.85 8.74
CA GLU A 134 1.62 18.19 9.91
C GLU A 134 0.54 19.24 9.62
N ASN A 135 0.86 20.26 8.83
CA ASN A 135 -0.09 21.28 8.39
C ASN A 135 -1.25 20.77 7.52
N GLN A 136 -1.18 19.52 7.06
CA GLN A 136 -2.24 18.88 6.25
C GLN A 136 -2.94 17.76 7.03
N MET A 137 -2.41 17.34 8.17
CA MET A 137 -2.98 16.26 8.96
C MET A 137 -4.36 16.60 9.54
N SER A 138 -4.66 17.89 9.77
CA SER A 138 -5.98 18.36 10.19
C SER A 138 -7.12 18.05 9.20
N ARG A 139 -6.77 17.68 7.95
CA ARG A 139 -7.73 17.28 6.91
C ARG A 139 -7.98 15.76 6.86
N VAL A 140 -7.32 15.01 7.74
CA VAL A 140 -7.45 13.55 7.81
C VAL A 140 -8.35 13.19 8.98
N ASN A 141 -9.34 12.34 8.75
CA ASN A 141 -10.32 11.90 9.74
C ASN A 141 -11.26 13.04 10.24
N VAL A 142 -11.66 13.90 9.34
CA VAL A 142 -12.72 14.92 9.58
C VAL A 142 -14.08 14.40 9.18
#